data_aed0bfe49f40be71a9dcf1da526e60e5
#
_entry.id   aed0bfe49f40be71a9dcf1da526e60e5
#
_cell.length_a   1.000
_cell.length_b   1.000
_cell.length_c   1.000
_cell.angle_alpha   90.00
_cell.angle_beta   90.00
_cell.angle_gamma   90.00
#
_symmetry.space_group_name_H-M   'P 1'
#
loop_
_entity.id
_entity.type
_entity.pdbx_description
1 polymer ?
#
loop_
_entity_poly.entity_id
_entity_poly.type
_entity_poly.pdbx_seq_one_letter_code
_entity_poly.pdbx_strand_id
1 'polypeptide(L)'
;KSMINELLSAGYVVVAPDYEGLGEPGGTEAHPYLNLKSEAFSITDAVVATRDYLTKQGKSVSKNWVTVGHSQGGHAALGAGEYQSRAQLDYKGTVAIAPASNLKTIFQVGAASVANLPATQQVATYTSLNTYAALITAGMQNPPNITLYGQVFESEAARIARTAESACSGTVSVNYYTEMWALATGYNTLNGYYPKTGFLDLPVIKNFLDNTSQPLKVKQTAPIIIYQGTNDTTVPRAITNILYAGASQAGNNIRYVTDDSETTKWTHTTSFSENIDDIV
;
A
#
# COMPACT_ATOMS: atom_id res chain seq x y z
N LYS A 1 14.70 16.47 -0.84
CA LYS A 1 14.63 16.45 0.63
C LYS A 1 14.07 15.11 1.07
N SER A 2 14.53 14.59 2.22
CA SER A 2 13.96 13.39 2.84
C SER A 2 12.89 13.83 3.84
N MET A 3 11.69 13.28 3.77
CA MET A 3 10.62 13.53 4.73
C MET A 3 11.09 13.39 6.18
N ILE A 4 11.86 12.34 6.46
CA ILE A 4 12.40 12.10 7.80
C ILE A 4 13.24 13.29 8.28
N ASN A 5 14.12 13.82 7.41
CA ASN A 5 14.98 14.95 7.78
C ASN A 5 14.18 16.24 8.03
N GLU A 6 13.15 16.49 7.22
CA GLU A 6 12.28 17.67 7.42
C GLU A 6 11.48 17.55 8.73
N LEU A 7 10.91 16.38 9.03
CA LEU A 7 10.20 16.12 10.28
C LEU A 7 11.14 16.26 11.50
N LEU A 8 12.36 15.72 11.42
CA LEU A 8 13.36 15.89 12.48
C LEU A 8 13.74 17.38 12.67
N SER A 9 13.90 18.12 11.57
CA SER A 9 14.22 19.56 11.61
C SER A 9 13.07 20.38 12.20
N ALA A 10 11.82 19.93 12.02
CA ALA A 10 10.64 20.53 12.64
C ALA A 10 10.44 20.13 14.12
N GLY A 11 11.33 19.31 14.68
CA GLY A 11 11.32 18.92 16.09
C GLY A 11 10.51 17.67 16.43
N TYR A 12 10.10 16.89 15.43
CA TYR A 12 9.42 15.62 15.66
C TYR A 12 10.41 14.50 16.00
N VAL A 13 9.97 13.58 16.84
CA VAL A 13 10.56 12.22 16.92
C VAL A 13 9.93 11.40 15.81
N VAL A 14 10.75 10.86 14.92
CA VAL A 14 10.29 10.06 13.78
C VAL A 14 10.44 8.58 14.11
N VAL A 15 9.35 7.83 13.94
CA VAL A 15 9.29 6.37 14.11
C VAL A 15 8.90 5.74 12.78
N ALA A 16 9.80 4.96 12.22
CA ALA A 16 9.59 4.24 10.96
C ALA A 16 9.75 2.73 11.24
N PRO A 17 8.68 2.02 11.60
CA PRO A 17 8.76 0.60 11.93
C PRO A 17 8.90 -0.26 10.68
N ASP A 18 9.58 -1.39 10.82
CA ASP A 18 9.35 -2.51 9.93
C ASP A 18 7.96 -3.10 10.23
N TYR A 19 7.23 -3.49 9.17
CA TYR A 19 5.96 -4.17 9.35
C TYR A 19 6.18 -5.64 9.73
N GLU A 20 5.11 -6.28 10.25
CA GLU A 20 5.07 -7.71 10.53
C GLU A 20 5.67 -8.53 9.38
N GLY A 21 6.54 -9.47 9.66
CA GLY A 21 7.25 -10.29 8.68
C GLY A 21 8.41 -9.60 7.95
N LEU A 22 8.71 -8.32 8.25
CA LEU A 22 9.86 -7.58 7.72
C LEU A 22 10.88 -7.31 8.84
N GLY A 23 12.12 -7.04 8.48
CA GLY A 23 13.17 -6.57 9.41
C GLY A 23 13.91 -7.66 10.17
N GLU A 24 13.42 -8.90 10.25
CA GLU A 24 14.10 -10.00 10.93
C GLU A 24 14.77 -10.95 9.91
N PRO A 25 16.11 -10.92 9.80
CA PRO A 25 16.82 -11.82 8.89
C PRO A 25 16.56 -13.28 9.25
N GLY A 26 16.03 -14.06 8.31
CA GLY A 26 15.71 -15.47 8.51
C GLY A 26 14.36 -15.73 9.20
N GLY A 27 13.54 -14.72 9.36
CA GLY A 27 12.14 -14.89 9.76
C GLY A 27 11.38 -15.77 8.76
N THR A 28 10.45 -16.58 9.27
CA THR A 28 9.64 -17.51 8.47
C THR A 28 8.24 -16.97 8.19
N GLU A 29 7.90 -15.85 8.79
CA GLU A 29 6.61 -15.21 8.65
C GLU A 29 6.58 -14.32 7.41
N ALA A 30 5.62 -14.56 6.50
CA ALA A 30 5.43 -13.71 5.34
C ALA A 30 4.81 -12.37 5.76
N HIS A 31 5.31 -11.26 5.18
CA HIS A 31 4.74 -9.94 5.41
C HIS A 31 3.27 -9.88 4.95
N PRO A 32 2.31 -9.57 5.86
CA PRO A 32 0.89 -9.42 5.51
C PRO A 32 0.64 -8.13 4.72
N TYR A 33 1.15 -8.07 3.50
CA TYR A 33 1.11 -6.89 2.63
C TYR A 33 -0.31 -6.35 2.45
N LEU A 34 -0.51 -5.08 2.74
CA LEU A 34 -1.80 -4.38 2.72
C LEU A 34 -2.88 -4.99 3.64
N ASN A 35 -2.48 -5.69 4.68
CA ASN A 35 -3.37 -6.02 5.79
C ASN A 35 -3.43 -4.82 6.74
N LEU A 36 -4.55 -4.08 6.69
CA LEU A 36 -4.72 -2.81 7.39
C LEU A 36 -4.44 -2.91 8.89
N LYS A 37 -4.94 -3.98 9.52
CA LYS A 37 -4.78 -4.18 10.97
C LYS A 37 -3.35 -4.52 11.34
N SER A 38 -2.66 -5.38 10.57
CA SER A 38 -1.28 -5.76 10.82
C SER A 38 -0.36 -4.54 10.72
N GLU A 39 -0.47 -3.75 9.63
CA GLU A 39 0.32 -2.54 9.46
C GLU A 39 0.03 -1.51 10.57
N ALA A 40 -1.24 -1.31 10.93
CA ALA A 40 -1.65 -0.40 12.01
C ALA A 40 -1.07 -0.81 13.36
N PHE A 41 -1.02 -2.11 13.65
CA PHE A 41 -0.48 -2.62 14.91
C PHE A 41 1.04 -2.45 14.97
N SER A 42 1.76 -2.68 13.88
CA SER A 42 3.19 -2.39 13.77
C SER A 42 3.49 -0.92 14.10
N ILE A 43 2.68 0.01 13.59
CA ILE A 43 2.85 1.45 13.84
C ILE A 43 2.52 1.80 15.30
N THR A 44 1.36 1.38 15.80
CA THR A 44 0.94 1.73 17.18
C THR A 44 1.89 1.18 18.23
N ASP A 45 2.36 -0.05 18.06
CA ASP A 45 3.29 -0.68 18.99
C ASP A 45 4.68 -0.02 18.93
N ALA A 46 5.16 0.35 17.74
CA ALA A 46 6.43 1.05 17.58
C ALA A 46 6.43 2.46 18.23
N VAL A 47 5.33 3.19 18.12
CA VAL A 47 5.18 4.51 18.77
C VAL A 47 5.26 4.35 20.29
N VAL A 48 4.55 3.39 20.87
CA VAL A 48 4.58 3.11 22.34
C VAL A 48 5.98 2.68 22.75
N ALA A 49 6.59 1.72 22.05
CA ALA A 49 7.93 1.22 22.35
C ALA A 49 9.00 2.33 22.30
N THR A 50 8.93 3.20 21.27
CA THR A 50 9.87 4.32 21.13
C THR A 50 9.71 5.30 22.28
N ARG A 51 8.48 5.63 22.66
CA ARG A 51 8.21 6.54 23.78
C ARG A 51 8.73 5.98 25.10
N ASP A 52 8.49 4.70 25.36
CA ASP A 52 9.00 4.01 26.56
C ASP A 52 10.53 3.97 26.59
N TYR A 53 11.16 3.69 25.45
CA TYR A 53 12.60 3.71 25.32
C TYR A 53 13.18 5.10 25.65
N LEU A 54 12.64 6.16 25.04
CA LEU A 54 13.11 7.53 25.28
C LEU A 54 12.91 7.98 26.72
N THR A 55 11.77 7.61 27.33
CA THR A 55 11.51 7.87 28.76
C THR A 55 12.55 7.19 29.66
N LYS A 56 12.90 5.93 29.38
CA LYS A 56 13.97 5.22 30.11
C LYS A 56 15.35 5.88 29.93
N GLN A 57 15.57 6.59 28.83
CA GLN A 57 16.79 7.39 28.61
C GLN A 57 16.71 8.79 29.25
N GLY A 58 15.71 9.10 30.07
CA GLY A 58 15.53 10.39 30.71
C GLY A 58 15.08 11.52 29.78
N LYS A 59 14.59 11.16 28.57
CA LYS A 59 14.08 12.14 27.59
C LYS A 59 12.58 12.33 27.76
N SER A 60 12.11 13.58 27.68
CA SER A 60 10.69 13.92 27.69
C SER A 60 10.16 13.95 26.24
N VAL A 61 9.12 13.19 25.98
CA VAL A 61 8.44 13.15 24.70
C VAL A 61 6.94 13.37 24.91
N SER A 62 6.34 14.20 24.08
CA SER A 62 4.91 14.48 24.08
C SER A 62 4.09 13.18 23.92
N LYS A 63 2.84 13.18 24.39
CA LYS A 63 1.87 12.15 24.08
C LYS A 63 1.22 12.32 22.71
N ASN A 64 1.36 13.52 22.13
CA ASN A 64 0.80 13.80 20.80
C ASN A 64 1.56 13.03 19.71
N TRP A 65 0.83 12.41 18.81
CA TRP A 65 1.40 11.72 17.66
C TRP A 65 0.49 11.81 16.45
N VAL A 66 1.09 11.66 15.29
CA VAL A 66 0.45 11.67 13.97
C VAL A 66 1.02 10.54 13.14
N THR A 67 0.32 10.18 12.07
CA THR A 67 0.84 9.23 11.08
C THR A 67 0.99 9.92 9.73
N VAL A 68 2.07 9.60 9.03
CA VAL A 68 2.36 10.08 7.67
C VAL A 68 2.83 8.90 6.85
N GLY A 69 2.28 8.71 5.65
CA GLY A 69 2.74 7.64 4.78
C GLY A 69 2.36 7.83 3.32
N HIS A 70 3.16 7.22 2.45
CA HIS A 70 2.98 7.23 1.01
C HIS A 70 2.67 5.82 0.50
N SER A 71 1.73 5.69 -0.43
CA SER A 71 1.36 4.42 -1.08
C SER A 71 0.91 3.36 -0.06
N GLN A 72 1.61 2.22 0.09
CA GLN A 72 1.39 1.27 1.19
C GLN A 72 1.49 1.97 2.55
N GLY A 73 2.47 2.87 2.75
CA GLY A 73 2.59 3.66 3.97
C GLY A 73 1.39 4.59 4.20
N GLY A 74 0.76 5.11 3.15
CA GLY A 74 -0.49 5.87 3.23
C GLY A 74 -1.67 5.01 3.69
N HIS A 75 -1.76 3.80 3.18
CA HIS A 75 -2.72 2.79 3.64
C HIS A 75 -2.49 2.46 5.12
N ALA A 76 -1.25 2.18 5.52
CA ALA A 76 -0.87 1.90 6.89
C ALA A 76 -1.14 3.08 7.85
N ALA A 77 -0.90 4.32 7.39
CA ALA A 77 -1.19 5.53 8.16
C ALA A 77 -2.69 5.69 8.42
N LEU A 78 -3.53 5.43 7.42
CA LEU A 78 -5.00 5.40 7.59
C LEU A 78 -5.42 4.30 8.57
N GLY A 79 -4.84 3.10 8.45
CA GLY A 79 -5.08 2.01 9.40
C GLY A 79 -4.69 2.37 10.84
N ALA A 80 -3.54 2.99 11.04
CA ALA A 80 -3.10 3.42 12.36
C ALA A 80 -4.08 4.45 12.96
N GLY A 81 -4.68 5.33 12.15
CA GLY A 81 -5.75 6.22 12.58
C GLY A 81 -7.03 5.48 13.04
N GLU A 82 -7.38 4.36 12.40
CA GLU A 82 -8.51 3.51 12.82
C GLU A 82 -8.24 2.78 14.14
N TYR A 83 -7.00 2.36 14.36
CA TYR A 83 -6.58 1.61 15.55
C TYR A 83 -5.80 2.44 16.57
N GLN A 84 -5.85 3.78 16.47
CA GLN A 84 -5.06 4.72 17.28
C GLN A 84 -5.23 4.53 18.78
N SER A 85 -6.42 4.12 19.24
CA SER A 85 -6.71 3.89 20.67
C SER A 85 -5.82 2.82 21.31
N ARG A 86 -5.25 1.92 20.49
CA ARG A 86 -4.31 0.90 20.95
C ARG A 86 -3.06 1.49 21.59
N ALA A 87 -2.58 2.63 21.11
CA ALA A 87 -1.39 3.30 21.65
C ALA A 87 -1.65 3.96 23.02
N GLN A 88 -2.92 4.25 23.39
CA GLN A 88 -3.29 4.98 24.61
C GLN A 88 -2.56 6.33 24.74
N LEU A 89 -2.34 6.99 23.60
CA LEU A 89 -1.71 8.29 23.43
C LEU A 89 -2.63 9.25 22.68
N ASP A 90 -2.27 10.52 22.59
CA ASP A 90 -3.08 11.58 21.98
C ASP A 90 -2.88 11.64 20.46
N TYR A 91 -3.65 10.88 19.70
CA TYR A 91 -3.61 10.90 18.25
C TYR A 91 -4.18 12.19 17.68
N LYS A 92 -3.44 12.85 16.78
CA LYS A 92 -3.78 14.18 16.25
C LYS A 92 -4.20 14.18 14.78
N GLY A 93 -3.85 13.16 14.01
CA GLY A 93 -4.27 13.07 12.62
C GLY A 93 -3.45 12.13 11.75
N THR A 94 -3.97 11.93 10.55
CA THR A 94 -3.35 11.12 9.47
C THR A 94 -3.00 12.01 8.29
N VAL A 95 -1.82 11.83 7.72
CA VAL A 95 -1.44 12.29 6.38
C VAL A 95 -1.21 11.08 5.50
N ALA A 96 -2.05 10.89 4.49
CA ALA A 96 -1.97 9.77 3.56
C ALA A 96 -1.71 10.29 2.13
N ILE A 97 -0.60 9.89 1.53
CA ILE A 97 -0.19 10.33 0.21
C ILE A 97 -0.38 9.17 -0.76
N ALA A 98 -1.22 9.35 -1.78
CA ALA A 98 -1.57 8.32 -2.77
C ALA A 98 -1.85 6.94 -2.12
N PRO A 99 -2.74 6.86 -1.11
CA PRO A 99 -2.91 5.65 -0.31
C PRO A 99 -3.49 4.49 -1.12
N ALA A 100 -2.92 3.30 -0.97
CA ALA A 100 -3.50 2.09 -1.54
C ALA A 100 -4.90 1.86 -0.93
N SER A 101 -5.90 1.69 -1.79
CA SER A 101 -7.29 1.47 -1.39
C SER A 101 -8.10 0.91 -2.55
N ASN A 102 -9.31 0.42 -2.30
CA ASN A 102 -10.21 -0.09 -3.35
C ASN A 102 -9.49 -1.03 -4.32
N LEU A 103 -8.67 -1.95 -3.80
CA LEU A 103 -7.75 -2.78 -4.57
C LEU A 103 -8.46 -3.59 -5.66
N LYS A 104 -9.67 -4.09 -5.39
CA LYS A 104 -10.48 -4.79 -6.41
C LYS A 104 -10.64 -3.94 -7.66
N THR A 105 -10.96 -2.67 -7.49
CA THR A 105 -11.13 -1.72 -8.61
C THR A 105 -9.81 -1.44 -9.33
N ILE A 106 -8.68 -1.33 -8.60
CA ILE A 106 -7.35 -1.19 -9.21
C ILE A 106 -7.06 -2.37 -10.14
N PHE A 107 -7.26 -3.61 -9.68
CA PHE A 107 -7.05 -4.79 -10.50
C PHE A 107 -7.95 -4.82 -11.74
N GLN A 108 -9.23 -4.51 -11.58
CA GLN A 108 -10.20 -4.52 -12.67
C GLN A 108 -9.92 -3.45 -13.72
N VAL A 109 -9.72 -2.20 -13.28
CA VAL A 109 -9.47 -1.06 -14.18
C VAL A 109 -8.10 -1.19 -14.84
N GLY A 110 -7.07 -1.58 -14.10
CA GLY A 110 -5.73 -1.81 -14.65
C GLY A 110 -5.74 -2.86 -15.75
N ALA A 111 -6.31 -4.03 -15.51
CA ALA A 111 -6.41 -5.08 -16.52
C ALA A 111 -7.25 -4.64 -17.74
N ALA A 112 -8.39 -3.98 -17.51
CA ALA A 112 -9.27 -3.51 -18.58
C ALA A 112 -8.61 -2.44 -19.46
N SER A 113 -7.77 -1.58 -18.89
CA SER A 113 -7.10 -0.48 -19.62
C SER A 113 -6.15 -0.97 -20.72
N VAL A 114 -5.65 -2.20 -20.62
CA VAL A 114 -4.68 -2.77 -21.56
C VAL A 114 -5.20 -4.01 -22.30
N ALA A 115 -6.40 -4.48 -22.02
CA ALA A 115 -6.93 -5.76 -22.50
C ALA A 115 -6.89 -5.92 -24.04
N ASN A 116 -7.06 -4.83 -24.78
CA ASN A 116 -7.09 -4.82 -26.25
C ASN A 116 -5.79 -4.32 -26.90
N LEU A 117 -4.75 -4.08 -26.11
CA LEU A 117 -3.46 -3.62 -26.59
C LEU A 117 -2.56 -4.79 -27.03
N PRO A 118 -1.58 -4.60 -27.92
CA PRO A 118 -0.53 -5.58 -28.18
C PRO A 118 0.16 -6.02 -26.89
N ALA A 119 0.61 -7.28 -26.83
CA ALA A 119 1.21 -7.87 -25.66
C ALA A 119 2.36 -7.03 -25.07
N THR A 120 3.21 -6.45 -25.91
CA THR A 120 4.30 -5.57 -25.47
C THR A 120 3.83 -4.32 -24.71
N GLN A 121 2.65 -3.80 -25.01
CA GLN A 121 2.06 -2.66 -24.31
C GLN A 121 1.32 -3.07 -23.02
N GLN A 122 1.00 -4.35 -22.85
CA GLN A 122 0.39 -4.89 -21.66
C GLN A 122 1.41 -5.17 -20.53
N VAL A 123 2.69 -5.42 -20.89
CA VAL A 123 3.73 -5.90 -19.96
C VAL A 123 3.85 -5.05 -18.71
N ALA A 124 3.96 -3.74 -18.83
CA ALA A 124 4.16 -2.86 -17.67
C ALA A 124 2.99 -2.94 -16.68
N THR A 125 1.76 -2.94 -17.19
CA THR A 125 0.56 -3.03 -16.35
C THR A 125 0.47 -4.37 -15.64
N TYR A 126 0.62 -5.49 -16.37
CA TYR A 126 0.57 -6.81 -15.75
C TYR A 126 1.77 -7.09 -14.84
N THR A 127 2.94 -6.49 -15.09
CA THR A 127 4.06 -6.51 -14.13
C THR A 127 3.63 -5.95 -12.78
N SER A 128 3.05 -4.76 -12.78
CA SER A 128 2.59 -4.11 -11.54
C SER A 128 1.48 -4.91 -10.86
N LEU A 129 0.43 -5.27 -11.59
CA LEU A 129 -0.72 -6.03 -11.04
C LEU A 129 -0.28 -7.38 -10.45
N ASN A 130 0.53 -8.14 -11.19
CA ASN A 130 1.03 -9.43 -10.72
C ASN A 130 1.96 -9.30 -9.52
N THR A 131 2.82 -8.28 -9.48
CA THR A 131 3.70 -8.02 -8.33
C THR A 131 2.87 -7.76 -7.07
N TYR A 132 1.89 -6.86 -7.13
CA TYR A 132 1.05 -6.58 -5.97
C TYR A 132 0.18 -7.77 -5.57
N ALA A 133 -0.40 -8.48 -6.54
CA ALA A 133 -1.15 -9.70 -6.27
C ALA A 133 -0.26 -10.79 -5.63
N ALA A 134 1.00 -10.91 -6.06
CA ALA A 134 1.96 -11.86 -5.47
C ALA A 134 2.28 -11.51 -4.02
N LEU A 135 2.55 -10.23 -3.71
CA LEU A 135 2.80 -9.77 -2.34
C LEU A 135 1.60 -10.01 -1.41
N ILE A 136 0.39 -9.69 -1.89
CA ILE A 136 -0.86 -9.98 -1.15
C ILE A 136 -1.01 -11.48 -0.90
N THR A 137 -0.81 -12.29 -1.95
CA THR A 137 -0.96 -13.75 -1.85
C THR A 137 0.07 -14.36 -0.91
N ALA A 138 1.33 -13.86 -0.95
CA ALA A 138 2.38 -14.26 -0.01
C ALA A 138 1.98 -13.96 1.44
N GLY A 139 1.52 -12.74 1.73
CA GLY A 139 1.07 -12.35 3.06
C GLY A 139 -0.12 -13.16 3.59
N MET A 140 -0.94 -13.69 2.69
CA MET A 140 -2.08 -14.54 3.04
C MET A 140 -1.67 -15.99 3.38
N GLN A 141 -0.39 -16.35 3.29
CA GLN A 141 0.14 -17.65 3.71
C GLN A 141 0.23 -17.81 5.25
N ASN A 142 -0.12 -16.81 6.01
CA ASN A 142 -0.17 -16.86 7.48
C ASN A 142 -1.62 -17.07 8.01
N PRO A 143 -2.11 -18.30 8.31
CA PRO A 143 -1.43 -19.59 8.23
C PRO A 143 -1.19 -20.07 6.78
N PRO A 144 -0.24 -20.98 6.55
CA PRO A 144 0.16 -21.40 5.21
C PRO A 144 -1.02 -21.90 4.36
N ASN A 145 -1.16 -21.32 3.16
CA ASN A 145 -2.16 -21.69 2.17
C ASN A 145 -1.52 -21.78 0.77
N ILE A 146 -0.65 -22.77 0.59
CA ILE A 146 0.17 -22.94 -0.62
C ILE A 146 -0.63 -23.14 -1.91
N THR A 147 -1.90 -23.49 -1.82
CA THR A 147 -2.77 -23.67 -2.99
C THR A 147 -3.25 -22.35 -3.56
N LEU A 148 -3.15 -21.24 -2.81
CA LEU A 148 -3.70 -19.95 -3.19
C LEU A 148 -3.02 -19.39 -4.46
N TYR A 149 -1.71 -19.54 -4.61
CA TYR A 149 -1.02 -19.10 -5.84
C TYR A 149 -1.62 -19.72 -7.10
N GLY A 150 -1.88 -21.02 -7.09
CA GLY A 150 -2.50 -21.70 -8.21
C GLY A 150 -3.97 -21.35 -8.43
N GLN A 151 -4.64 -20.70 -7.48
CA GLN A 151 -6.00 -20.21 -7.64
C GLN A 151 -6.02 -18.78 -8.21
N VAL A 152 -5.02 -17.97 -7.90
CA VAL A 152 -4.90 -16.57 -8.31
C VAL A 152 -4.23 -16.41 -9.67
N PHE A 153 -3.20 -17.20 -9.96
CA PHE A 153 -2.34 -17.03 -11.13
C PHE A 153 -2.38 -18.23 -12.08
N GLU A 154 -2.13 -17.97 -13.35
CA GLU A 154 -1.70 -19.00 -14.30
C GLU A 154 -0.30 -19.54 -13.93
N SER A 155 0.13 -20.65 -14.55
CA SER A 155 1.27 -21.46 -14.08
C SER A 155 2.58 -20.67 -13.96
N GLU A 156 2.94 -19.90 -14.97
CA GLU A 156 4.21 -19.16 -14.97
C GLU A 156 4.16 -17.98 -14.00
N ALA A 157 3.04 -17.27 -13.99
CA ALA A 157 2.82 -16.21 -13.01
C ALA A 157 2.85 -16.74 -11.56
N ALA A 158 2.26 -17.92 -11.29
CA ALA A 158 2.29 -18.56 -9.97
C ALA A 158 3.71 -18.92 -9.52
N ARG A 159 4.56 -19.35 -10.45
CA ARG A 159 5.97 -19.67 -10.16
C ARG A 159 6.74 -18.44 -9.67
N ILE A 160 6.57 -17.32 -10.36
CA ILE A 160 7.19 -16.04 -9.95
C ILE A 160 6.55 -15.52 -8.66
N ALA A 161 5.23 -15.59 -8.52
CA ALA A 161 4.50 -15.11 -7.35
C ALA A 161 5.04 -15.72 -6.04
N ARG A 162 5.41 -17.00 -6.03
CA ARG A 162 5.99 -17.68 -4.85
C ARG A 162 7.30 -17.04 -4.39
N THR A 163 8.04 -16.37 -5.26
CA THR A 163 9.28 -15.70 -4.86
C THR A 163 9.02 -14.50 -3.92
N ALA A 164 7.80 -13.99 -3.87
CA ALA A 164 7.41 -12.91 -2.97
C ALA A 164 7.49 -13.30 -1.47
N GLU A 165 7.56 -14.59 -1.14
CA GLU A 165 7.77 -15.07 0.23
C GLU A 165 9.17 -14.73 0.79
N SER A 166 10.16 -14.51 -0.10
CA SER A 166 11.55 -14.31 0.32
C SER A 166 12.29 -13.21 -0.44
N ALA A 167 11.70 -12.69 -1.52
CA ALA A 167 12.33 -11.68 -2.36
C ALA A 167 11.69 -10.30 -2.16
N CYS A 168 12.49 -9.24 -2.30
CA CYS A 168 11.98 -7.88 -2.34
C CYS A 168 11.03 -7.66 -3.55
N SER A 169 10.06 -6.78 -3.39
CA SER A 169 9.08 -6.43 -4.44
C SER A 169 9.72 -6.06 -5.78
N GLY A 170 10.85 -5.34 -5.76
CA GLY A 170 11.62 -5.01 -6.96
C GLY A 170 12.11 -6.26 -7.71
N THR A 171 12.59 -7.28 -7.00
CA THR A 171 13.04 -8.55 -7.62
C THR A 171 11.86 -9.29 -8.24
N VAL A 172 10.72 -9.37 -7.55
CA VAL A 172 9.49 -9.99 -8.07
C VAL A 172 9.04 -9.27 -9.34
N SER A 173 9.04 -7.93 -9.31
CA SER A 173 8.67 -7.09 -10.46
C SER A 173 9.60 -7.29 -11.65
N VAL A 174 10.92 -7.31 -11.44
CA VAL A 174 11.90 -7.55 -12.51
C VAL A 174 11.72 -8.94 -13.13
N ASN A 175 11.46 -9.97 -12.34
CA ASN A 175 11.21 -11.32 -12.84
C ASN A 175 9.97 -11.35 -13.75
N TYR A 176 8.85 -10.77 -13.31
CA TYR A 176 7.64 -10.64 -14.15
C TYR A 176 7.92 -9.87 -15.42
N TYR A 177 8.51 -8.70 -15.31
CA TYR A 177 8.79 -7.85 -16.47
C TYR A 177 9.65 -8.56 -17.51
N THR A 178 10.77 -9.17 -17.08
CA THR A 178 11.74 -9.79 -17.98
C THR A 178 11.13 -10.95 -18.75
N GLU A 179 10.42 -11.85 -18.07
CA GLU A 179 9.85 -13.01 -18.72
C GLU A 179 8.65 -12.64 -19.61
N MET A 180 7.77 -11.76 -19.16
CA MET A 180 6.66 -11.28 -19.96
C MET A 180 7.13 -10.48 -21.17
N TRP A 181 8.19 -9.66 -21.04
CA TRP A 181 8.75 -8.90 -22.16
C TRP A 181 9.31 -9.81 -23.24
N ALA A 182 10.06 -10.83 -22.86
CA ALA A 182 10.61 -11.83 -23.79
C ALA A 182 9.47 -12.57 -24.55
N LEU A 183 8.42 -12.95 -23.86
CA LEU A 183 7.26 -13.63 -24.45
C LEU A 183 6.47 -12.69 -25.37
N ALA A 184 6.23 -11.45 -24.94
CA ALA A 184 5.50 -10.46 -25.70
C ALA A 184 6.24 -10.06 -26.99
N THR A 185 7.55 -9.89 -26.94
CA THR A 185 8.37 -9.53 -28.11
C THR A 185 8.56 -10.69 -29.08
N GLY A 186 8.70 -11.93 -28.55
CA GLY A 186 8.91 -13.11 -29.38
C GLY A 186 7.61 -13.67 -30.01
N TYR A 187 6.50 -13.61 -29.29
CA TYR A 187 5.27 -14.32 -29.65
C TYR A 187 3.99 -13.48 -29.60
N ASN A 188 4.11 -12.19 -29.25
CA ASN A 188 2.97 -11.28 -29.05
C ASN A 188 1.86 -11.83 -28.14
N THR A 189 2.26 -12.45 -27.03
CA THR A 189 1.34 -13.02 -26.04
C THR A 189 1.89 -12.89 -24.62
N LEU A 190 1.02 -12.96 -23.62
CA LEU A 190 1.36 -13.09 -22.19
C LEU A 190 0.75 -14.36 -21.58
N ASN A 191 0.42 -15.35 -22.39
CA ASN A 191 -0.16 -16.61 -21.91
C ASN A 191 0.73 -17.25 -20.83
N GLY A 192 0.10 -17.72 -19.75
CA GLY A 192 0.80 -18.24 -18.58
C GLY A 192 1.13 -17.19 -17.51
N TYR A 193 1.01 -15.89 -17.83
CA TYR A 193 1.34 -14.80 -16.92
C TYR A 193 0.14 -13.97 -16.47
N TYR A 194 -1.05 -14.26 -16.95
CA TYR A 194 -2.26 -13.57 -16.50
C TYR A 194 -2.68 -14.02 -15.10
N PRO A 195 -3.32 -13.14 -14.31
CA PRO A 195 -4.15 -13.58 -13.21
C PRO A 195 -5.30 -14.43 -13.76
N LYS A 196 -5.70 -15.47 -13.03
CA LYS A 196 -6.83 -16.30 -13.43
C LYS A 196 -8.14 -15.51 -13.45
N THR A 197 -8.98 -15.78 -14.45
CA THR A 197 -10.32 -15.22 -14.52
C THR A 197 -11.10 -15.56 -13.25
N GLY A 198 -11.74 -14.55 -12.65
CA GLY A 198 -12.56 -14.72 -11.44
C GLY A 198 -11.78 -14.81 -10.13
N PHE A 199 -10.44 -14.66 -10.12
CA PHE A 199 -9.65 -14.73 -8.89
C PHE A 199 -10.09 -13.71 -7.84
N LEU A 200 -10.58 -12.54 -8.26
CA LEU A 200 -11.08 -11.49 -7.36
C LEU A 200 -12.35 -11.88 -6.60
N ASP A 201 -13.06 -12.91 -7.07
CA ASP A 201 -14.30 -13.41 -6.47
C ASP A 201 -14.10 -14.68 -5.63
N LEU A 202 -12.86 -15.19 -5.54
CA LEU A 202 -12.50 -16.23 -4.58
C LEU A 202 -12.84 -15.75 -3.17
N PRO A 203 -13.57 -16.52 -2.34
CA PRO A 203 -14.05 -16.04 -1.05
C PRO A 203 -12.96 -15.44 -0.15
N VAL A 204 -11.77 -16.04 -0.10
CA VAL A 204 -10.64 -15.58 0.69
C VAL A 204 -10.07 -14.26 0.12
N ILE A 205 -9.95 -14.14 -1.19
CA ILE A 205 -9.47 -12.91 -1.85
C ILE A 205 -10.50 -11.80 -1.68
N LYS A 206 -11.78 -12.10 -1.95
CA LYS A 206 -12.86 -11.12 -1.80
C LYS A 206 -12.92 -10.59 -0.37
N ASN A 207 -12.85 -11.45 0.65
CA ASN A 207 -12.83 -11.02 2.03
C ASN A 207 -11.61 -10.14 2.36
N PHE A 208 -10.44 -10.50 1.84
CA PHE A 208 -9.23 -9.68 2.00
C PHE A 208 -9.44 -8.28 1.40
N LEU A 209 -9.86 -8.20 0.14
CA LEU A 209 -10.02 -6.93 -0.57
C LEU A 209 -11.11 -6.04 0.03
N ASP A 210 -12.24 -6.63 0.42
CA ASP A 210 -13.41 -5.89 0.89
C ASP A 210 -13.32 -5.52 2.40
N ASN A 211 -12.66 -6.34 3.20
CA ASN A 211 -12.70 -6.22 4.66
C ASN A 211 -11.32 -6.06 5.31
N THR A 212 -10.33 -6.85 4.92
CA THR A 212 -9.04 -6.85 5.60
C THR A 212 -8.15 -5.70 5.16
N SER A 213 -8.20 -5.33 3.88
CA SER A 213 -7.34 -4.31 3.30
C SER A 213 -8.00 -2.93 3.17
N GLN A 214 -9.33 -2.82 3.10
CA GLN A 214 -9.98 -1.55 2.79
C GLN A 214 -9.94 -0.57 3.97
N PRO A 215 -9.26 0.59 3.86
CA PRO A 215 -9.24 1.61 4.90
C PRO A 215 -10.50 2.50 4.86
N LEU A 216 -10.72 3.25 5.92
CA LEU A 216 -11.76 4.27 6.10
C LEU A 216 -13.21 3.75 5.96
N LYS A 217 -13.43 2.49 6.33
CA LYS A 217 -14.78 1.93 6.46
C LYS A 217 -15.48 2.41 7.74
N VAL A 218 -14.73 2.97 8.67
CA VAL A 218 -15.23 3.51 9.94
C VAL A 218 -14.87 4.98 10.07
N LYS A 219 -15.66 5.72 10.86
CA LYS A 219 -15.35 7.11 11.16
C LYS A 219 -14.15 7.20 12.09
N GLN A 220 -13.12 7.94 11.70
CA GLN A 220 -12.03 8.34 12.56
C GLN A 220 -12.37 9.64 13.30
N THR A 221 -11.85 9.78 14.51
CA THR A 221 -12.08 10.98 15.34
C THR A 221 -11.12 12.12 15.00
N ALA A 222 -9.91 11.80 14.57
CA ALA A 222 -8.88 12.76 14.20
C ALA A 222 -8.98 13.16 12.71
N PRO A 223 -8.53 14.37 12.34
CA PRO A 223 -8.54 14.82 10.95
C PRO A 223 -7.62 13.99 10.06
N ILE A 224 -7.96 13.96 8.78
CA ILE A 224 -7.22 13.25 7.75
C ILE A 224 -6.85 14.22 6.64
N ILE A 225 -5.61 14.15 6.14
CA ILE A 225 -5.21 14.83 4.92
C ILE A 225 -4.82 13.76 3.91
N ILE A 226 -5.37 13.85 2.69
CA ILE A 226 -5.05 12.94 1.58
C ILE A 226 -4.47 13.77 0.45
N TYR A 227 -3.30 13.40 -0.06
CA TYR A 227 -2.68 13.96 -1.27
C TYR A 227 -2.80 12.97 -2.42
N GLN A 228 -3.18 13.46 -3.62
CA GLN A 228 -3.30 12.61 -4.80
C GLN A 228 -3.05 13.37 -6.10
N GLY A 229 -2.17 12.82 -6.93
CA GLY A 229 -1.84 13.38 -8.24
C GLY A 229 -2.70 12.85 -9.38
N THR A 230 -2.88 13.68 -10.42
CA THR A 230 -3.64 13.33 -11.62
C THR A 230 -2.91 12.31 -12.49
N ASN A 231 -1.56 12.36 -12.53
CA ASN A 231 -0.73 11.47 -13.34
C ASN A 231 -0.23 10.23 -12.58
N ASP A 232 -0.89 9.90 -11.46
CA ASP A 232 -0.59 8.68 -10.72
C ASP A 232 -1.17 7.46 -11.47
N THR A 233 -0.29 6.61 -11.98
CA THR A 233 -0.65 5.37 -12.68
C THR A 233 -0.60 4.14 -11.79
N THR A 234 -0.05 4.27 -10.57
CA THR A 234 0.05 3.17 -9.58
C THR A 234 -1.21 3.11 -8.72
N VAL A 235 -1.60 4.25 -8.15
CA VAL A 235 -2.89 4.45 -7.48
C VAL A 235 -3.62 5.54 -8.24
N PRO A 236 -4.39 5.20 -9.28
CA PRO A 236 -5.06 6.21 -10.11
C PRO A 236 -5.96 7.12 -9.27
N ARG A 237 -5.95 8.42 -9.55
CA ARG A 237 -6.74 9.43 -8.82
C ARG A 237 -8.23 9.04 -8.67
N ALA A 238 -8.80 8.38 -9.67
CA ALA A 238 -10.18 7.89 -9.61
C ALA A 238 -10.43 6.94 -8.43
N ILE A 239 -9.43 6.15 -8.05
CA ILE A 239 -9.49 5.22 -6.91
C ILE A 239 -9.53 5.99 -5.59
N THR A 240 -8.66 6.99 -5.44
CA THR A 240 -8.65 7.84 -4.25
C THR A 240 -9.91 8.71 -4.16
N ASN A 241 -10.49 9.12 -5.29
CA ASN A 241 -11.80 9.79 -5.30
C ASN A 241 -12.91 8.90 -4.72
N ILE A 242 -12.91 7.60 -5.03
CA ILE A 242 -13.86 6.62 -4.45
C ILE A 242 -13.65 6.51 -2.94
N LEU A 243 -12.39 6.39 -2.50
CA LEU A 243 -12.05 6.36 -1.08
C LEU A 243 -12.54 7.62 -0.36
N TYR A 244 -12.20 8.81 -0.90
CA TYR A 244 -12.60 10.10 -0.34
C TYR A 244 -14.13 10.24 -0.22
N ALA A 245 -14.85 9.89 -1.29
CA ALA A 245 -16.31 9.98 -1.30
C ALA A 245 -16.95 9.08 -0.24
N GLY A 246 -16.55 7.81 -0.17
CA GLY A 246 -17.05 6.86 0.82
C GLY A 246 -16.72 7.27 2.26
N ALA A 247 -15.49 7.68 2.49
CA ALA A 247 -15.04 8.12 3.81
C ALA A 247 -15.72 9.42 4.27
N SER A 248 -15.97 10.37 3.35
CA SER A 248 -16.72 11.59 3.65
C SER A 248 -18.17 11.29 4.01
N GLN A 249 -18.82 10.35 3.31
CA GLN A 249 -20.17 9.89 3.64
C GLN A 249 -20.21 9.20 5.02
N ALA A 250 -19.16 8.51 5.42
CA ALA A 250 -19.00 7.93 6.76
C ALA A 250 -18.76 9.00 7.85
N GLY A 251 -18.65 10.28 7.48
CA GLY A 251 -18.50 11.41 8.40
C GLY A 251 -17.06 11.69 8.84
N ASN A 252 -16.06 11.22 8.10
CA ASN A 252 -14.68 11.58 8.33
C ASN A 252 -14.41 13.04 7.95
N ASN A 253 -13.56 13.72 8.72
CA ASN A 253 -13.07 15.06 8.42
C ASN A 253 -11.79 14.95 7.55
N ILE A 254 -11.95 15.17 6.24
CA ILE A 254 -10.87 14.95 5.26
C ILE A 254 -10.58 16.24 4.49
N ARG A 255 -9.32 16.70 4.55
CA ARG A 255 -8.76 17.64 3.57
C ARG A 255 -8.19 16.83 2.40
N TYR A 256 -8.76 16.97 1.21
CA TYR A 256 -8.30 16.31 0.01
C TYR A 256 -7.52 17.30 -0.86
N VAL A 257 -6.23 17.07 -1.01
CA VAL A 257 -5.28 17.93 -1.74
C VAL A 257 -4.96 17.28 -3.06
N THR A 258 -5.17 18.01 -4.15
CA THR A 258 -4.94 17.57 -5.52
C THR A 258 -4.15 18.61 -6.30
N ASP A 259 -3.59 18.20 -7.41
CA ASP A 259 -2.80 19.04 -8.32
C ASP A 259 -3.64 19.82 -9.35
N ASP A 260 -4.92 20.08 -9.06
CA ASP A 260 -5.82 20.72 -10.03
C ASP A 260 -5.33 22.12 -10.44
N SER A 261 -4.79 22.88 -9.49
CA SER A 261 -4.20 24.20 -9.72
C SER A 261 -2.77 24.18 -10.24
N GLU A 262 -2.11 23.02 -10.20
CA GLU A 262 -0.70 22.92 -10.57
C GLU A 262 -0.51 22.81 -12.09
N THR A 263 0.55 23.47 -12.61
CA THR A 263 0.93 23.36 -14.02
C THR A 263 1.44 21.95 -14.34
N THR A 264 2.28 21.40 -13.47
CA THR A 264 2.81 20.04 -13.58
C THR A 264 1.99 19.09 -12.73
N LYS A 265 1.36 18.10 -13.38
CA LYS A 265 0.53 17.12 -12.67
C LYS A 265 1.39 16.08 -11.97
N TRP A 266 1.02 15.75 -10.72
CA TRP A 266 1.78 14.84 -9.88
C TRP A 266 1.61 13.39 -10.32
N THR A 267 2.73 12.68 -10.33
CA THR A 267 2.80 11.22 -10.45
C THR A 267 2.66 10.57 -9.08
N HIS A 268 2.73 9.24 -9.01
CA HIS A 268 2.75 8.52 -7.73
C HIS A 268 3.84 9.04 -6.78
N THR A 269 5.05 9.24 -7.29
CA THR A 269 6.19 9.72 -6.50
C THR A 269 6.11 11.23 -6.22
N THR A 270 5.72 12.04 -7.21
CA THR A 270 5.71 13.50 -7.04
C THR A 270 4.53 13.98 -6.19
N SER A 271 3.45 13.21 -6.03
CA SER A 271 2.42 13.45 -5.00
C SER A 271 3.03 13.58 -3.60
N PHE A 272 4.14 12.90 -3.37
CA PHE A 272 4.90 12.96 -2.13
C PHE A 272 5.95 14.09 -2.17
N SER A 273 6.85 14.10 -3.17
CA SER A 273 8.02 14.99 -3.18
C SER A 273 7.69 16.47 -3.33
N GLU A 274 6.62 16.79 -4.04
CA GLU A 274 6.18 18.18 -4.25
C GLU A 274 5.40 18.76 -3.04
N ASN A 275 4.98 17.92 -2.11
CA ASN A 275 4.15 18.33 -0.98
C ASN A 275 4.85 18.23 0.38
N ILE A 276 6.14 17.95 0.44
CA ILE A 276 6.86 17.76 1.71
C ILE A 276 6.72 18.99 2.62
N ASP A 277 6.84 20.19 2.07
CA ASP A 277 6.77 21.43 2.84
C ASP A 277 5.34 21.74 3.38
N ASP A 278 4.27 21.24 2.72
CA ASP A 278 2.87 21.34 3.21
C ASP A 278 2.53 20.23 4.23
N ILE A 279 3.24 19.12 4.17
CA ILE A 279 3.03 17.96 5.05
C ILE A 279 3.68 18.19 6.41
N VAL A 280 4.84 18.83 6.48
CA VAL A 280 5.64 19.10 7.69
C VAL A 280 5.20 20.37 8.39
#